data_3f8d5e769690ddac85b99e579f6913b9
#
_entry.id   3f8d5e769690ddac85b99e579f6913b9
#
_cell.length_a   1.000
_cell.length_b   1.000
_cell.length_c   1.000
_cell.angle_alpha   90.00
_cell.angle_beta   90.00
_cell.angle_gamma   90.00
#
_symmetry.space_group_name_H-M   'P 1'
#
loop_
_entity.id
_entity.type
_entity.pdbx_description
1 polymer ?
#
loop_
_entity_poly.entity_id
_entity_poly.type
_entity_poly.pdbx_seq_one_letter_code
_entity_poly.pdbx_strand_id
1 'polypeptide(L)'
;MEKYLYTYLRGLDKSDLGTFGETLVLEKLKAMDFDVVNANTIQSNYKYIDLFCTNLKNHQTIGIQVKTSFDTNIPIGITLEKCVRENLEKRILGPWVFIHIDKDGILHCYILTREEMISLAHESNDWYVNKWKTSYRKKPVKPSNACGLYVKWIDGEGEENNDRHYEFVNPLTEKSEDRWDKIADALNRPSLYSKLKDFSGVVHIKDHAQKYEELQKQYTCIAECV
;
A
#
# COMPACT_ATOMS: atom_id res chain seq x y z
N MET A 1 2.27 23.98 -5.91
CA MET A 1 1.93 22.79 -6.68
C MET A 1 1.53 21.65 -5.75
N GLU A 2 2.32 21.29 -4.73
CA GLU A 2 2.04 20.19 -3.77
C GLU A 2 0.70 20.32 -3.05
N LYS A 3 0.41 21.50 -2.51
CA LYS A 3 -0.86 21.75 -1.82
C LYS A 3 -2.10 21.57 -2.73
N TYR A 4 -1.96 21.88 -4.02
CA TYR A 4 -3.04 21.71 -4.99
C TYR A 4 -3.29 20.22 -5.26
N LEU A 5 -2.25 19.45 -5.50
CA LEU A 5 -2.38 18.01 -5.75
C LEU A 5 -2.89 17.25 -4.53
N TYR A 6 -2.44 17.60 -3.32
CA TYR A 6 -2.99 17.05 -2.08
C TYR A 6 -4.50 17.31 -1.97
N THR A 7 -4.92 18.56 -2.22
CA THR A 7 -6.35 18.93 -2.19
C THR A 7 -7.15 18.17 -3.23
N TYR A 8 -6.60 18.02 -4.44
CA TYR A 8 -7.23 17.23 -5.51
C TYR A 8 -7.38 15.76 -5.11
N LEU A 9 -6.30 15.11 -4.68
CA LEU A 9 -6.34 13.71 -4.24
C LEU A 9 -7.31 13.48 -3.07
N ARG A 10 -7.42 14.44 -2.15
CA ARG A 10 -8.38 14.40 -1.04
C ARG A 10 -9.83 14.47 -1.51
N GLY A 11 -10.09 15.06 -2.67
CA GLY A 11 -11.40 15.15 -3.29
C GLY A 11 -11.83 13.88 -4.03
N LEU A 12 -10.90 12.97 -4.31
CA LEU A 12 -11.20 11.71 -4.99
C LEU A 12 -12.06 10.80 -4.10
N ASP A 13 -12.91 10.02 -4.73
CA ASP A 13 -13.56 8.91 -4.05
C ASP A 13 -12.57 7.76 -3.80
N LYS A 14 -13.01 6.74 -3.04
CA LYS A 14 -12.13 5.62 -2.67
C LYS A 14 -11.68 4.78 -3.87
N SER A 15 -12.49 4.69 -4.91
CA SER A 15 -12.17 3.94 -6.13
C SER A 15 -11.09 4.65 -6.92
N ASP A 16 -11.26 5.95 -7.11
CA ASP A 16 -10.32 6.79 -7.86
C ASP A 16 -8.98 6.92 -7.13
N LEU A 17 -9.01 7.05 -5.80
CA LEU A 17 -7.80 7.03 -4.98
C LEU A 17 -7.08 5.67 -5.09
N GLY A 18 -7.82 4.57 -5.14
CA GLY A 18 -7.28 3.25 -5.39
C GLY A 18 -6.59 3.15 -6.75
N THR A 19 -7.29 3.59 -7.81
CA THR A 19 -6.78 3.62 -9.19
C THR A 19 -5.52 4.48 -9.30
N PHE A 20 -5.49 5.63 -8.63
CA PHE A 20 -4.29 6.47 -8.54
C PHE A 20 -3.10 5.68 -7.99
N GLY A 21 -3.28 4.99 -6.86
CA GLY A 21 -2.20 4.21 -6.25
C GLY A 21 -1.74 3.04 -7.11
N GLU A 22 -2.68 2.31 -7.72
CA GLU A 22 -2.36 1.23 -8.67
C GLU A 22 -1.52 1.75 -9.85
N THR A 23 -1.91 2.90 -10.41
CA THR A 23 -1.19 3.54 -11.52
C THR A 23 0.21 3.96 -11.10
N LEU A 24 0.37 4.55 -9.91
CA LEU A 24 1.67 4.95 -9.38
C LEU A 24 2.62 3.75 -9.26
N VAL A 25 2.15 2.65 -8.67
CA VAL A 25 2.94 1.42 -8.51
C VAL A 25 3.29 0.81 -9.88
N LEU A 26 2.31 0.75 -10.79
CA LEU A 26 2.51 0.24 -12.14
C LEU A 26 3.62 1.02 -12.87
N GLU A 27 3.58 2.34 -12.85
CA GLU A 27 4.57 3.17 -13.51
C GLU A 27 5.96 3.06 -12.84
N LYS A 28 6.00 2.94 -11.51
CA LYS A 28 7.25 2.73 -10.78
C LYS A 28 7.90 1.40 -11.18
N LEU A 29 7.14 0.33 -11.27
CA LEU A 29 7.65 -0.99 -11.65
C LEU A 29 8.05 -1.05 -13.13
N LYS A 30 7.34 -0.36 -14.02
CA LYS A 30 7.76 -0.20 -15.41
C LYS A 30 9.09 0.53 -15.53
N ALA A 31 9.30 1.57 -14.75
CA ALA A 31 10.59 2.29 -14.69
C ALA A 31 11.74 1.41 -14.18
N MET A 32 11.44 0.28 -13.54
CA MET A 32 12.40 -0.74 -13.11
C MET A 32 12.57 -1.88 -14.13
N ASP A 33 12.15 -1.69 -15.38
CA ASP A 33 12.20 -2.66 -16.48
C ASP A 33 11.38 -3.94 -16.27
N PHE A 34 10.29 -3.87 -15.50
CA PHE A 34 9.31 -4.95 -15.42
C PHE A 34 8.16 -4.73 -16.40
N ASP A 35 7.59 -5.81 -16.92
CA ASP A 35 6.32 -5.74 -17.63
C ASP A 35 5.18 -5.80 -16.60
N VAL A 36 4.29 -4.81 -16.61
CA VAL A 36 3.25 -4.67 -15.58
C VAL A 36 1.90 -4.41 -16.23
N VAL A 37 0.93 -5.19 -15.81
CA VAL A 37 -0.46 -5.10 -16.28
C VAL A 37 -1.40 -4.97 -15.10
N ASN A 38 -2.38 -4.06 -15.18
CA ASN A 38 -3.45 -3.96 -14.19
C ASN A 38 -4.36 -5.20 -14.31
N ALA A 39 -4.56 -5.91 -13.21
CA ALA A 39 -5.36 -7.13 -13.17
C ALA A 39 -6.83 -6.90 -13.57
N ASN A 40 -7.37 -5.72 -13.27
CA ASN A 40 -8.74 -5.34 -13.62
C ASN A 40 -8.95 -5.18 -15.15
N THR A 41 -7.89 -5.02 -15.94
CA THR A 41 -7.99 -5.04 -17.41
C THR A 41 -8.21 -6.45 -17.98
N ILE A 42 -7.80 -7.47 -17.23
CA ILE A 42 -7.96 -8.89 -17.59
C ILE A 42 -9.33 -9.39 -17.15
N GLN A 43 -9.69 -9.10 -15.91
CA GLN A 43 -10.98 -9.47 -15.32
C GLN A 43 -11.40 -8.41 -14.30
N SER A 44 -12.59 -7.86 -14.47
CA SER A 44 -13.15 -6.89 -13.52
C SER A 44 -13.21 -7.49 -12.10
N ASN A 45 -12.75 -6.71 -11.12
CA ASN A 45 -12.68 -7.09 -9.73
C ASN A 45 -11.85 -8.38 -9.47
N TYR A 46 -10.67 -8.47 -10.08
CA TYR A 46 -9.76 -9.58 -9.83
C TYR A 46 -9.45 -9.69 -8.33
N LYS A 47 -9.73 -10.85 -7.74
CA LYS A 47 -9.65 -10.99 -6.29
C LYS A 47 -8.19 -11.04 -5.82
N TYR A 48 -7.85 -10.20 -4.84
CA TYR A 48 -6.57 -10.21 -4.11
C TYR A 48 -5.33 -9.86 -4.93
N ILE A 49 -5.47 -9.36 -6.17
CA ILE A 49 -4.39 -8.90 -7.02
C ILE A 49 -4.87 -7.66 -7.75
N ASP A 50 -4.10 -6.58 -7.68
CA ASP A 50 -4.35 -5.35 -8.44
C ASP A 50 -3.45 -5.27 -9.68
N LEU A 51 -2.21 -5.75 -9.58
CA LEU A 51 -1.24 -5.73 -10.66
C LEU A 51 -0.59 -7.11 -10.86
N PHE A 52 -0.37 -7.50 -12.11
CA PHE A 52 0.56 -8.57 -12.48
C PHE A 52 1.88 -7.96 -12.91
N CYS A 53 2.97 -8.40 -12.32
CA CYS A 53 4.32 -7.95 -12.62
C CYS A 53 5.16 -9.11 -13.13
N THR A 54 5.73 -8.98 -14.34
CA THR A 54 6.48 -10.03 -15.03
C THR A 54 7.92 -9.60 -15.27
N ASN A 55 8.85 -10.45 -14.93
CA ASN A 55 10.25 -10.34 -15.31
C ASN A 55 10.44 -10.93 -16.70
N LEU A 56 10.68 -10.09 -17.71
CA LEU A 56 10.83 -10.51 -19.09
C LEU A 56 12.05 -11.41 -19.36
N LYS A 57 13.04 -11.45 -18.44
CA LYS A 57 14.25 -12.26 -18.62
C LYS A 57 14.05 -13.73 -18.24
N ASN A 58 13.23 -14.00 -17.24
CA ASN A 58 12.96 -15.35 -16.75
C ASN A 58 11.49 -15.76 -16.81
N HIS A 59 10.64 -14.85 -17.34
CA HIS A 59 9.20 -15.04 -17.49
C HIS A 59 8.43 -15.31 -16.19
N GLN A 60 9.03 -15.00 -15.04
CA GLN A 60 8.36 -15.13 -13.75
C GLN A 60 7.37 -13.99 -13.57
N THR A 61 6.15 -14.34 -13.20
CA THR A 61 5.08 -13.39 -12.92
C THR A 61 4.63 -13.51 -11.47
N ILE A 62 4.42 -12.38 -10.81
CA ILE A 62 3.84 -12.30 -9.46
C ILE A 62 2.62 -11.37 -9.47
N GLY A 63 1.67 -11.63 -8.56
CA GLY A 63 0.57 -10.73 -8.28
C GLY A 63 0.93 -9.76 -7.16
N ILE A 64 0.58 -8.50 -7.31
CA ILE A 64 0.81 -7.43 -6.32
C ILE A 64 -0.53 -6.84 -5.93
N GLN A 65 -0.73 -6.61 -4.62
CA GLN A 65 -1.87 -5.87 -4.08
C GLN A 65 -1.43 -4.47 -3.70
N VAL A 66 -2.25 -3.46 -4.02
CA VAL A 66 -1.99 -2.06 -3.69
C VAL A 66 -3.07 -1.54 -2.73
N LYS A 67 -2.69 -0.72 -1.77
CA LYS A 67 -3.61 -0.01 -0.87
C LYS A 67 -3.16 1.43 -0.71
N THR A 68 -4.06 2.38 -0.97
CA THR A 68 -3.79 3.82 -0.87
C THR A 68 -4.69 4.46 0.17
N SER A 69 -4.13 5.28 1.04
CA SER A 69 -4.87 5.95 2.10
C SER A 69 -4.21 7.25 2.54
N PHE A 70 -5.05 8.19 2.98
CA PHE A 70 -4.63 9.35 3.78
C PHE A 70 -4.62 9.05 5.28
N ASP A 71 -5.31 7.98 5.68
CA ASP A 71 -5.39 7.60 7.08
C ASP A 71 -4.17 6.76 7.47
N THR A 72 -3.69 6.95 8.68
CA THR A 72 -2.60 6.17 9.24
C THR A 72 -2.99 4.72 9.54
N ASN A 73 -4.28 4.42 9.62
CA ASN A 73 -4.79 3.06 9.67
C ASN A 73 -5.31 2.67 8.28
N ILE A 74 -4.57 1.83 7.57
CA ILE A 74 -4.89 1.39 6.22
C ILE A 74 -5.63 0.05 6.26
N PRO A 75 -6.93 0.00 5.92
CA PRO A 75 -7.68 -1.25 5.88
C PRO A 75 -7.14 -2.19 4.81
N ILE A 76 -6.90 -3.45 5.18
CA ILE A 76 -6.41 -4.46 4.22
C ILE A 76 -7.52 -5.16 3.43
N GLY A 77 -8.79 -4.85 3.71
CA GLY A 77 -9.93 -5.49 3.04
C GLY A 77 -10.21 -6.93 3.48
N ILE A 78 -9.56 -7.40 4.54
CA ILE A 78 -9.82 -8.70 5.17
C ILE A 78 -10.45 -8.44 6.52
N THR A 79 -11.55 -9.12 6.83
CA THR A 79 -12.24 -8.95 8.13
C THR A 79 -11.48 -9.65 9.25
N LEU A 80 -11.64 -9.16 10.48
CA LEU A 80 -10.94 -9.70 11.65
C LEU A 80 -11.14 -11.20 11.84
N GLU A 81 -12.36 -11.71 11.61
CA GLU A 81 -12.68 -13.14 11.69
C GLU A 81 -11.91 -14.00 10.66
N LYS A 82 -11.45 -13.39 9.58
CA LYS A 82 -10.71 -14.04 8.49
C LYS A 82 -9.20 -13.82 8.55
N CYS A 83 -8.74 -13.02 9.51
CA CYS A 83 -7.31 -12.77 9.73
C CYS A 83 -6.62 -13.89 10.54
N VAL A 84 -7.05 -15.14 10.35
CA VAL A 84 -6.32 -16.31 10.83
C VAL A 84 -5.33 -16.77 9.76
N ARG A 85 -4.18 -17.31 10.17
CA ARG A 85 -3.05 -17.60 9.29
C ARG A 85 -3.44 -18.42 8.06
N GLU A 86 -4.21 -19.47 8.23
CA GLU A 86 -4.65 -20.34 7.13
C GLU A 86 -5.49 -19.61 6.07
N ASN A 87 -6.30 -18.65 6.49
CA ASN A 87 -7.09 -17.84 5.57
C ASN A 87 -6.24 -16.76 4.89
N LEU A 88 -5.28 -16.18 5.62
CA LEU A 88 -4.35 -15.19 5.08
C LEU A 88 -3.47 -15.80 3.99
N GLU A 89 -2.96 -17.03 4.21
CA GLU A 89 -2.16 -17.75 3.23
C GLU A 89 -2.88 -18.01 1.90
N LYS A 90 -4.22 -18.16 1.95
CA LYS A 90 -5.06 -18.33 0.76
C LYS A 90 -5.42 -17.02 0.04
N ARG A 91 -5.31 -15.88 0.73
CA ARG A 91 -5.75 -14.56 0.22
C ARG A 91 -4.60 -13.65 -0.14
N ILE A 92 -3.47 -13.79 0.55
CA ILE A 92 -2.27 -13.01 0.29
C ILE A 92 -1.42 -13.82 -0.68
N LEU A 93 -1.51 -13.46 -1.97
CA LEU A 93 -0.92 -14.24 -3.06
C LEU A 93 0.47 -13.73 -3.46
N GLY A 94 0.84 -12.53 -3.05
CA GLY A 94 2.12 -11.93 -3.39
C GLY A 94 2.45 -10.73 -2.50
N PRO A 95 3.43 -9.92 -2.89
CA PRO A 95 3.78 -8.68 -2.20
C PRO A 95 2.62 -7.68 -2.14
N TRP A 96 2.66 -6.84 -1.11
CA TRP A 96 1.73 -5.73 -0.94
C TRP A 96 2.48 -4.41 -0.93
N VAL A 97 1.88 -3.41 -1.57
CA VAL A 97 2.35 -2.03 -1.57
C VAL A 97 1.29 -1.16 -0.89
N PHE A 98 1.68 -0.50 0.19
CA PHE A 98 0.84 0.48 0.88
C PHE A 98 1.35 1.87 0.53
N ILE A 99 0.46 2.73 0.08
CA ILE A 99 0.75 4.13 -0.20
C ILE A 99 0.01 4.97 0.84
N HIS A 100 0.76 5.62 1.70
CA HIS A 100 0.25 6.61 2.62
C HIS A 100 0.55 8.01 2.09
N ILE A 101 -0.47 8.86 2.03
CA ILE A 101 -0.34 10.25 1.64
C ILE A 101 -0.45 11.06 2.92
N ASP A 102 0.65 11.66 3.34
CA ASP A 102 0.69 12.44 4.58
C ASP A 102 0.02 13.82 4.45
N LYS A 103 -0.02 14.58 5.56
CA LYS A 103 -0.62 15.91 5.62
C LYS A 103 0.05 16.95 4.72
N ASP A 104 1.32 16.72 4.38
CA ASP A 104 2.11 17.60 3.52
C ASP A 104 2.02 17.19 2.04
N GLY A 105 1.29 16.12 1.75
CA GLY A 105 1.10 15.57 0.40
C GLY A 105 2.27 14.72 -0.07
N ILE A 106 3.12 14.26 0.85
CA ILE A 106 4.21 13.35 0.55
C ILE A 106 3.68 11.93 0.46
N LEU A 107 4.15 11.19 -0.53
CA LEU A 107 3.78 9.80 -0.76
C LEU A 107 4.82 8.88 -0.12
N HIS A 108 4.37 8.09 0.84
CA HIS A 108 5.17 7.07 1.50
C HIS A 108 4.76 5.70 0.98
N CYS A 109 5.69 4.96 0.38
CA CYS A 109 5.45 3.64 -0.18
C CYS A 109 6.05 2.57 0.74
N TYR A 110 5.21 1.74 1.35
CA TYR A 110 5.65 0.63 2.19
C TYR A 110 5.45 -0.68 1.45
N ILE A 111 6.53 -1.44 1.25
CA ILE A 111 6.51 -2.70 0.51
C ILE A 111 6.72 -3.86 1.48
N LEU A 112 5.77 -4.79 1.48
CA LEU A 112 5.83 -6.02 2.27
C LEU A 112 5.91 -7.22 1.34
N THR A 113 6.76 -8.18 1.67
CA THR A 113 6.69 -9.50 1.04
C THR A 113 5.40 -10.20 1.42
N ARG A 114 5.07 -11.29 0.73
CA ARG A 114 3.91 -12.12 1.07
C ARG A 114 3.94 -12.60 2.53
N GLU A 115 5.09 -13.07 2.98
CA GLU A 115 5.31 -13.62 4.31
C GLU A 115 5.22 -12.54 5.39
N GLU A 116 5.83 -11.38 5.16
CA GLU A 116 5.73 -10.23 6.06
C GLU A 116 4.28 -9.77 6.19
N MET A 117 3.54 -9.72 5.08
CA MET A 117 2.14 -9.32 5.08
C MET A 117 1.25 -10.30 5.86
N ILE A 118 1.47 -11.60 5.71
CA ILE A 118 0.74 -12.63 6.46
C ILE A 118 1.00 -12.49 7.96
N SER A 119 2.28 -12.37 8.36
CA SER A 119 2.67 -12.23 9.76
C SER A 119 2.10 -10.96 10.36
N LEU A 120 2.28 -9.83 9.69
CA LEU A 120 1.83 -8.52 10.17
C LEU A 120 0.30 -8.45 10.32
N ALA A 121 -0.45 -8.96 9.35
CA ALA A 121 -1.90 -9.00 9.42
C ALA A 121 -2.39 -9.91 10.57
N HIS A 122 -1.74 -11.06 10.77
CA HIS A 122 -2.06 -11.97 11.86
C HIS A 122 -1.78 -11.36 13.23
N GLU A 123 -0.61 -10.79 13.42
CA GLU A 123 -0.17 -10.14 14.66
C GLU A 123 -1.05 -8.93 15.00
N SER A 124 -1.34 -8.09 14.01
CA SER A 124 -2.24 -6.94 14.16
C SER A 124 -3.63 -7.38 14.60
N ASN A 125 -4.16 -8.44 13.98
CA ASN A 125 -5.47 -8.99 14.34
C ASN A 125 -5.47 -9.59 15.75
N ASP A 126 -4.46 -10.40 16.09
CA ASP A 126 -4.34 -11.02 17.42
C ASP A 126 -4.30 -9.97 18.51
N TRP A 127 -3.43 -8.95 18.33
CA TRP A 127 -3.36 -7.85 19.24
C TRP A 127 -4.69 -7.13 19.39
N TYR A 128 -5.32 -6.77 18.27
CA TYR A 128 -6.57 -6.02 18.28
C TYR A 128 -7.73 -6.79 18.92
N VAL A 129 -7.84 -8.08 18.66
CA VAL A 129 -8.93 -8.92 19.17
C VAL A 129 -8.68 -9.35 20.61
N ASN A 130 -7.46 -9.79 20.94
CA ASN A 130 -7.17 -10.47 22.18
C ASN A 130 -6.52 -9.59 23.24
N LYS A 131 -5.53 -8.76 22.85
CA LYS A 131 -4.73 -7.98 23.81
C LYS A 131 -5.35 -6.64 24.13
N TRP A 132 -5.86 -5.92 23.15
CA TRP A 132 -6.53 -4.66 23.43
C TRP A 132 -7.88 -4.80 24.14
N LYS A 133 -8.48 -5.95 24.10
CA LYS A 133 -9.80 -6.23 24.65
C LYS A 133 -9.89 -5.98 26.16
N THR A 134 -8.81 -6.15 26.90
CA THR A 134 -8.84 -6.19 28.36
C THR A 134 -8.67 -4.82 29.02
N SER A 135 -8.05 -3.84 28.37
CA SER A 135 -7.63 -2.61 29.05
C SER A 135 -8.36 -1.34 28.60
N TYR A 136 -8.88 -1.26 27.39
CA TYR A 136 -9.28 0.01 26.77
C TYR A 136 -10.63 0.03 26.08
N ARG A 137 -11.34 -1.10 25.92
CA ARG A 137 -12.60 -1.13 25.18
C ARG A 137 -13.82 -1.17 26.07
N LYS A 138 -14.74 -0.24 25.79
CA LYS A 138 -16.09 -0.27 26.34
C LYS A 138 -17.06 -1.19 25.55
N LYS A 139 -16.70 -1.60 24.33
CA LYS A 139 -17.55 -2.41 23.45
C LYS A 139 -16.78 -3.60 22.85
N PRO A 140 -17.44 -4.76 22.66
CA PRO A 140 -16.82 -5.90 22.03
C PRO A 140 -16.42 -5.60 20.56
N VAL A 141 -15.38 -6.29 20.10
CA VAL A 141 -14.94 -6.22 18.69
C VAL A 141 -15.99 -6.89 17.81
N LYS A 142 -16.36 -6.24 16.72
CA LYS A 142 -17.18 -6.89 15.68
C LYS A 142 -16.27 -7.70 14.75
N PRO A 143 -16.48 -9.01 14.62
CA PRO A 143 -15.66 -9.88 13.76
C PRO A 143 -15.63 -9.41 12.28
N SER A 144 -16.71 -8.77 11.84
CA SER A 144 -16.84 -8.22 10.48
C SER A 144 -16.07 -6.93 10.23
N ASN A 145 -15.47 -6.31 11.25
CA ASN A 145 -14.63 -5.13 11.04
C ASN A 145 -13.41 -5.50 10.20
N ALA A 146 -12.99 -4.59 9.32
CA ALA A 146 -11.77 -4.76 8.56
C ALA A 146 -10.54 -4.73 9.49
N CYS A 147 -9.60 -5.64 9.24
CA CYS A 147 -8.25 -5.54 9.79
C CYS A 147 -7.53 -4.37 9.10
N GLY A 148 -6.74 -3.62 9.84
CA GLY A 148 -5.95 -2.49 9.33
C GLY A 148 -4.51 -2.59 9.79
N LEU A 149 -3.60 -2.07 8.98
CA LEU A 149 -2.21 -1.86 9.33
C LEU A 149 -1.96 -0.37 9.59
N TYR A 150 -1.13 -0.08 10.57
CA TYR A 150 -0.85 1.28 10.99
C TYR A 150 0.49 1.77 10.42
N VAL A 151 0.47 2.99 9.90
CA VAL A 151 1.69 3.70 9.51
C VAL A 151 2.32 4.32 10.76
N LYS A 152 3.63 4.19 10.90
CA LYS A 152 4.39 4.87 11.94
C LYS A 152 4.32 6.37 11.74
N TRP A 153 4.10 7.11 12.82
CA TRP A 153 4.25 8.55 12.82
C TRP A 153 5.74 8.91 12.72
N ILE A 154 6.10 9.64 11.68
CA ILE A 154 7.49 10.02 11.43
C ILE A 154 7.88 11.28 12.20
N ASP A 155 6.92 12.11 12.55
CA ASP A 155 7.11 13.48 13.03
C ASP A 155 6.96 13.68 14.55
N GLY A 156 6.91 12.61 15.34
CA GLY A 156 6.90 12.70 16.81
C GLY A 156 5.65 13.35 17.44
N GLU A 157 4.84 14.07 16.68
CA GLU A 157 3.64 14.74 17.20
C GLU A 157 2.52 13.76 17.59
N GLY A 158 2.60 12.53 17.14
CA GLY A 158 1.60 11.49 17.40
C GLY A 158 1.95 10.54 18.54
N GLU A 159 3.13 10.65 19.13
CA GLU A 159 3.60 9.70 20.14
C GLU A 159 2.67 9.60 21.34
N GLU A 160 2.19 10.70 21.86
CA GLU A 160 1.30 10.70 23.05
C GLU A 160 -0.08 10.06 22.80
N ASN A 161 -0.59 10.12 21.58
CA ASN A 161 -1.94 9.61 21.25
C ASN A 161 -1.96 8.22 20.65
N ASN A 162 -0.85 7.72 20.12
CA ASN A 162 -0.77 6.45 19.40
C ASN A 162 0.08 5.37 20.07
N ASP A 163 0.71 5.65 21.18
CA ASP A 163 1.57 4.73 21.92
C ASP A 163 1.04 3.31 22.04
N ARG A 164 -0.27 3.20 22.20
CA ARG A 164 -0.95 1.93 22.45
C ARG A 164 -1.03 1.04 21.22
N HIS A 165 -1.21 1.62 20.05
CA HIS A 165 -1.22 0.88 18.79
C HIS A 165 0.17 0.59 18.28
N TYR A 166 1.06 1.50 18.55
CA TYR A 166 2.44 1.47 18.12
C TYR A 166 3.26 0.40 18.80
N GLU A 167 3.07 0.25 20.09
CA GLU A 167 3.81 -0.68 20.92
C GLU A 167 3.51 -2.16 20.60
N PHE A 168 2.29 -2.43 20.09
CA PHE A 168 1.78 -3.79 19.96
C PHE A 168 1.51 -4.24 18.53
N VAL A 169 1.36 -3.32 17.61
CA VAL A 169 1.04 -3.61 16.21
C VAL A 169 2.26 -3.26 15.40
N ASN A 170 3.02 -4.21 15.01
CA ASN A 170 4.17 -4.04 14.15
C ASN A 170 3.82 -3.15 12.93
N PRO A 171 3.96 -1.82 13.03
CA PRO A 171 3.39 -0.91 12.05
C PRO A 171 4.21 -0.87 10.76
N LEU A 172 3.64 -0.26 9.72
CA LEU A 172 4.39 0.09 8.53
C LEU A 172 5.44 1.14 8.91
N THR A 173 6.70 0.82 8.75
CA THR A 173 7.84 1.62 9.22
C THR A 173 8.87 1.81 8.11
N GLU A 174 9.90 2.61 8.39
CA GLU A 174 11.07 2.80 7.52
C GLU A 174 11.73 1.48 7.07
N LYS A 175 11.53 0.38 7.79
CA LYS A 175 12.04 -0.95 7.40
C LYS A 175 11.35 -1.53 6.17
N SER A 176 10.14 -1.08 5.89
CA SER A 176 9.35 -1.47 4.73
C SER A 176 9.21 -0.34 3.71
N GLU A 177 9.60 0.89 4.06
CA GLU A 177 9.51 2.05 3.19
C GLU A 177 10.50 1.96 2.05
N ASP A 178 10.03 2.26 0.84
CA ASP A 178 10.78 2.22 -0.43
C ASP A 178 11.56 0.92 -0.71
N ARG A 179 11.16 -0.19 -0.12
CA ARG A 179 11.80 -1.50 -0.27
C ARG A 179 11.33 -2.23 -1.54
N TRP A 180 11.42 -1.55 -2.68
CA TRP A 180 11.09 -2.11 -4.02
C TRP A 180 11.94 -3.31 -4.40
N ASP A 181 13.11 -3.46 -3.77
CA ASP A 181 13.96 -4.64 -3.82
C ASP A 181 13.21 -5.93 -3.49
N LYS A 182 12.24 -5.91 -2.56
CA LYS A 182 11.43 -7.07 -2.20
C LYS A 182 10.61 -7.62 -3.37
N ILE A 183 10.11 -6.74 -4.24
CA ILE A 183 9.42 -7.14 -5.47
C ILE A 183 10.42 -7.70 -6.47
N ALA A 184 11.58 -7.06 -6.63
CA ALA A 184 12.63 -7.54 -7.50
C ALA A 184 13.15 -8.93 -7.08
N ASP A 185 13.32 -9.16 -5.79
CA ASP A 185 13.72 -10.46 -5.22
C ASP A 185 12.65 -11.53 -5.46
N ALA A 186 11.37 -11.19 -5.28
CA ALA A 186 10.27 -12.10 -5.58
C ALA A 186 10.22 -12.50 -7.06
N LEU A 187 10.76 -11.67 -7.95
CA LEU A 187 10.92 -11.94 -9.37
C LEU A 187 12.30 -12.54 -9.74
N ASN A 188 13.09 -12.96 -8.74
CA ASN A 188 14.44 -13.50 -8.91
C ASN A 188 15.39 -12.57 -9.70
N ARG A 189 15.37 -11.28 -9.35
CA ARG A 189 16.28 -10.26 -9.91
C ARG A 189 17.19 -9.61 -8.87
N PRO A 190 18.03 -10.37 -8.14
CA PRO A 190 18.87 -9.80 -7.09
C PRO A 190 19.87 -8.75 -7.61
N SER A 191 20.25 -8.83 -8.90
CA SER A 191 21.18 -7.87 -9.51
C SER A 191 20.64 -6.43 -9.64
N LEU A 192 19.32 -6.24 -9.51
CA LEU A 192 18.72 -4.89 -9.46
C LEU A 192 18.86 -4.24 -8.08
N TYR A 193 19.17 -5.01 -7.06
CA TYR A 193 19.28 -4.53 -5.68
C TYR A 193 20.23 -3.35 -5.52
N SER A 194 21.38 -3.37 -6.21
CA SER A 194 22.34 -2.28 -6.18
C SER A 194 21.84 -1.00 -6.87
N LYS A 195 21.02 -1.16 -7.89
CA LYS A 195 20.43 -0.03 -8.63
C LYS A 195 19.22 0.56 -7.90
N LEU A 196 18.53 -0.24 -7.09
CA LEU A 196 17.35 0.19 -6.35
C LEU A 196 17.70 1.03 -5.10
N LYS A 197 18.93 0.90 -4.59
CA LYS A 197 19.44 1.78 -3.51
C LYS A 197 19.47 3.25 -3.89
N ASP A 198 19.64 3.55 -5.18
CA ASP A 198 19.64 4.94 -5.69
C ASP A 198 18.21 5.51 -5.80
N PHE A 199 17.20 4.68 -5.61
CA PHE A 199 15.79 5.09 -5.52
C PHE A 199 15.30 5.30 -4.08
N SER A 200 16.22 5.35 -3.11
CA SER A 200 15.90 5.75 -1.75
C SER A 200 15.48 7.21 -1.76
N GLY A 201 14.23 7.45 -1.90
CA GLY A 201 13.67 8.78 -1.87
C GLY A 201 12.18 8.70 -1.62
N VAL A 202 11.74 9.49 -0.70
CA VAL A 202 10.38 9.95 -0.62
C VAL A 202 9.99 10.32 -2.05
N VAL A 203 9.02 9.64 -2.64
CA VAL A 203 8.52 10.01 -3.96
C VAL A 203 7.78 11.32 -3.79
N HIS A 204 8.51 12.42 -3.95
CA HIS A 204 7.91 13.73 -4.01
C HIS A 204 7.01 13.77 -5.24
N ILE A 205 5.79 14.24 -5.05
CA ILE A 205 4.86 14.53 -6.15
C ILE A 205 5.52 15.37 -7.26
N LYS A 206 6.52 16.19 -6.91
CA LYS A 206 7.35 16.98 -7.86
C LYS A 206 8.12 16.11 -8.87
N ASP A 207 8.63 14.97 -8.47
CA ASP A 207 9.47 14.14 -9.33
C ASP A 207 8.66 13.46 -10.44
N HIS A 208 7.34 13.47 -10.30
CA HIS A 208 6.38 12.97 -11.26
C HIS A 208 5.51 14.06 -11.88
N ALA A 209 5.82 15.36 -11.65
CA ALA A 209 4.97 16.49 -12.06
C ALA A 209 4.60 16.46 -13.55
N GLN A 210 5.51 16.10 -14.44
CA GLN A 210 5.23 16.01 -15.87
C GLN A 210 4.20 14.92 -16.22
N LYS A 211 4.28 13.78 -15.57
CA LYS A 211 3.36 12.67 -15.77
C LYS A 211 2.00 12.88 -15.09
N TYR A 212 2.00 13.58 -13.97
CA TYR A 212 0.77 14.00 -13.29
C TYR A 212 0.03 15.09 -14.05
N GLU A 213 0.73 15.97 -14.79
CA GLU A 213 0.08 16.92 -15.71
C GLU A 213 -0.67 16.21 -16.86
N GLU A 214 -0.12 15.11 -17.36
CA GLU A 214 -0.81 14.29 -18.38
C GLU A 214 -2.02 13.55 -17.78
N LEU A 215 -1.90 13.01 -16.57
CA LEU A 215 -3.03 12.43 -15.84
C LEU A 215 -4.06 13.50 -15.49
N GLN A 216 -3.65 14.69 -15.02
CA GLN A 216 -4.56 15.80 -14.79
C GLN A 216 -5.33 16.21 -16.06
N LYS A 217 -4.67 16.27 -17.22
CA LYS A 217 -5.35 16.57 -18.49
C LYS A 217 -6.38 15.49 -18.83
N GLN A 218 -6.09 14.23 -18.56
CA GLN A 218 -6.99 13.12 -18.78
C GLN A 218 -8.21 13.18 -17.86
N TYR A 219 -8.03 13.54 -16.59
CA TYR A 219 -9.12 13.66 -15.61
C TYR A 219 -9.87 14.99 -15.70
N THR A 220 -9.21 16.10 -16.09
CA THR A 220 -9.89 17.40 -16.34
C THR A 220 -10.82 17.30 -17.54
N CYS A 221 -10.45 16.55 -18.57
CA CYS A 221 -11.30 16.29 -19.72
C CYS A 221 -12.57 15.48 -19.36
N ILE A 222 -12.49 14.64 -18.32
CA ILE A 222 -13.67 13.90 -17.79
C ILE A 222 -14.57 14.82 -16.97
N ALA A 223 -14.01 15.78 -16.24
CA ALA A 223 -14.76 16.72 -15.42
C ALA A 223 -15.48 17.81 -16.24
N GLU A 224 -15.01 18.10 -17.45
CA GLU A 224 -15.67 19.04 -18.38
C GLU A 224 -16.76 18.36 -19.25
N CYS A 225 -16.87 17.03 -19.19
CA CYS A 225 -17.86 16.25 -19.94
C CYS A 225 -19.06 15.80 -19.07
N VAL A 226 -19.15 16.24 -17.82
CA VAL A 226 -20.29 16.05 -16.91
C VAL A 226 -20.86 17.41 -16.51
#